data_cbf3cca72065c8287fcc63b1ab9cfd11
#
_entry.id   cbf3cca72065c8287fcc63b1ab9cfd11
#
_cell.length_a   1.000
_cell.length_b   1.000
_cell.length_c   1.000
_cell.angle_alpha   90.00
_cell.angle_beta   90.00
_cell.angle_gamma   90.00
#
_symmetry.space_group_name_H-M   'P 1'
#
loop_
_entity.id
_entity.type
_entity.pdbx_description
1 polymer ?
#
loop_
_entity_poly.entity_id
_entity_poly.type
_entity_poly.pdbx_seq_one_letter_code
_entity_poly.pdbx_strand_id
1 'polypeptide(L)'
;MGMEETLFICHSIEVLKNEPYEKEGEKGQYTHKIYHLKSKVPGFVKMIAPEGALVFHEKAWNAYPYCRTSRFFRTILHNEYMKDDFFIKIETWHKPDMGTVENVHELDPNTWKCVEVVPIDIADRSQVEHSDYKTDEDPALFQSVKTGRGPLGPDWKKELAGNQDCPRMCAYKLVTVKFKWWGLQNKIEHFIHKQEKRIFTNFHRQLFCWIDRWVELTMADIRRMEDETQKELEEMRKKGSVQRQAVFGNKVKCEEPVQQTQNEDNRSRRLPSHII
;
A
#
# COMPACT_ATOMS: atom_id res chain seq x y z
N MET A 1 4.79 8.72 6.61
CA MET A 1 5.44 9.01 5.33
C MET A 1 5.41 7.85 4.33
N GLY A 2 5.11 6.62 4.71
CA GLY A 2 4.82 5.51 3.80
C GLY A 2 3.37 5.45 3.30
N MET A 3 2.58 6.50 3.51
CA MET A 3 1.14 6.49 3.24
C MET A 3 0.74 6.97 1.84
N GLU A 4 1.59 7.73 1.14
CA GLU A 4 1.20 8.27 -0.17
C GLU A 4 1.18 7.23 -1.28
N GLU A 5 2.02 6.20 -1.24
CA GLU A 5 2.00 5.17 -2.29
C GLU A 5 0.84 4.19 -2.15
N THR A 6 0.40 3.92 -0.92
CA THR A 6 -0.85 3.19 -0.69
C THR A 6 -2.07 4.04 -1.12
N LEU A 7 -1.94 5.39 -1.08
CA LEU A 7 -2.96 6.33 -1.55
C LEU A 7 -3.27 6.19 -3.05
N PHE A 8 -2.29 5.81 -3.88
CA PHE A 8 -2.52 5.59 -5.32
C PHE A 8 -3.43 4.39 -5.63
N ILE A 9 -3.65 3.50 -4.68
CA ILE A 9 -4.50 2.31 -4.84
C ILE A 9 -5.94 2.59 -4.42
N CYS A 10 -6.20 3.59 -3.58
CA CYS A 10 -7.49 3.80 -2.94
C CYS A 10 -8.25 5.01 -3.46
N HIS A 11 -9.55 4.86 -3.66
CA HIS A 11 -10.47 5.96 -3.98
C HIS A 11 -10.78 6.84 -2.76
N SER A 12 -10.68 6.28 -1.57
CA SER A 12 -10.71 6.99 -0.30
C SER A 12 -10.09 6.14 0.81
N ILE A 13 -9.30 6.78 1.64
CA ILE A 13 -8.80 6.22 2.89
C ILE A 13 -9.55 6.89 4.03
N GLU A 14 -10.02 6.11 4.97
CA GLU A 14 -10.64 6.60 6.19
C GLU A 14 -9.82 6.16 7.40
N VAL A 15 -9.35 7.13 8.18
CA VAL A 15 -8.66 6.85 9.45
C VAL A 15 -9.72 6.82 10.54
N LEU A 16 -9.99 5.62 11.09
CA LEU A 16 -10.96 5.43 12.17
C LEU A 16 -10.34 5.67 13.54
N LYS A 17 -9.07 5.24 13.69
CA LYS A 17 -8.31 5.38 14.94
C LYS A 17 -6.86 5.66 14.64
N ASN A 18 -6.26 6.53 15.45
CA ASN A 18 -4.82 6.76 15.49
C ASN A 18 -4.49 7.13 16.95
N GLU A 19 -4.17 6.15 17.77
CA GLU A 19 -4.05 6.31 19.21
C GLU A 19 -2.81 5.60 19.77
N PRO A 20 -2.15 6.11 20.81
CA PRO A 20 -1.11 5.39 21.51
C PRO A 20 -1.64 4.08 22.08
N TYR A 21 -0.82 3.03 22.09
CA TYR A 21 -1.13 1.78 22.75
C TYR A 21 0.02 1.34 23.67
N GLU A 22 -0.35 0.59 24.69
CA GLU A 22 0.59 -0.14 25.56
C GLU A 22 0.05 -1.54 25.78
N LYS A 23 0.82 -2.55 25.38
CA LYS A 23 0.47 -3.95 25.58
C LYS A 23 1.71 -4.77 25.85
N GLU A 24 1.70 -5.57 26.92
CA GLU A 24 2.79 -6.51 27.28
C GLU A 24 4.18 -5.83 27.38
N GLY A 25 4.19 -4.57 27.85
CA GLY A 25 5.42 -3.76 27.95
C GLY A 25 5.89 -3.10 26.65
N GLU A 26 5.18 -3.30 25.54
CA GLU A 26 5.40 -2.57 24.30
C GLU A 26 4.51 -1.32 24.25
N LYS A 27 5.15 -0.19 23.93
CA LYS A 27 4.48 1.10 23.71
C LYS A 27 4.61 1.49 22.25
N GLY A 28 3.54 1.97 21.67
CA GLY A 28 3.57 2.37 20.27
C GLY A 28 2.33 3.12 19.85
N GLN A 29 2.09 3.14 18.54
CA GLN A 29 0.93 3.76 17.92
C GLN A 29 0.08 2.69 17.24
N TYR A 30 -1.18 2.63 17.60
CA TYR A 30 -2.19 1.83 16.91
C TYR A 30 -2.93 2.69 15.89
N THR A 31 -3.02 2.19 14.67
CA THR A 31 -3.83 2.83 13.62
C THR A 31 -4.84 1.84 13.06
N HIS A 32 -6.07 2.33 12.82
CA HIS A 32 -7.11 1.60 12.11
C HIS A 32 -7.61 2.45 10.95
N LYS A 33 -7.45 1.92 9.73
CA LYS A 33 -7.86 2.59 8.50
C LYS A 33 -8.77 1.71 7.68
N ILE A 34 -9.64 2.34 6.88
CA ILE A 34 -10.46 1.66 5.87
C ILE A 34 -10.02 2.13 4.48
N TYR A 35 -9.86 1.17 3.58
CA TYR A 35 -9.53 1.39 2.18
C TYR A 35 -10.68 0.94 1.29
N HIS A 36 -11.11 1.79 0.36
CA HIS A 36 -12.13 1.48 -0.63
C HIS A 36 -11.47 1.26 -2.01
N LEU A 37 -11.22 0.01 -2.39
CA LEU A 37 -10.48 -0.37 -3.59
C LEU A 37 -11.40 -0.51 -4.82
N LYS A 38 -11.98 0.59 -5.34
CA LYS A 38 -12.87 0.49 -6.52
C LYS A 38 -12.16 0.64 -7.88
N SER A 39 -11.03 1.33 -7.97
CA SER A 39 -10.47 1.76 -9.26
C SER A 39 -9.35 0.91 -9.82
N LYS A 40 -8.53 0.29 -9.00
CA LYS A 40 -7.28 -0.37 -9.43
C LYS A 40 -7.26 -1.89 -9.28
N VAL A 41 -8.38 -2.48 -8.90
CA VAL A 41 -8.52 -3.93 -8.88
C VAL A 41 -8.68 -4.43 -10.32
N PRO A 42 -8.01 -5.52 -10.73
CA PRO A 42 -8.15 -6.11 -12.05
C PRO A 42 -9.61 -6.29 -12.46
N GLY A 43 -9.94 -6.05 -13.75
CA GLY A 43 -11.32 -6.06 -14.22
C GLY A 43 -12.08 -7.34 -13.91
N PHE A 44 -11.41 -8.50 -13.99
CA PHE A 44 -12.02 -9.79 -13.66
C PHE A 44 -12.39 -9.90 -12.16
N VAL A 45 -11.61 -9.29 -11.25
CA VAL A 45 -11.94 -9.26 -9.83
C VAL A 45 -13.17 -8.38 -9.58
N LYS A 46 -13.28 -7.23 -10.28
CA LYS A 46 -14.45 -6.35 -10.18
C LYS A 46 -15.75 -7.05 -10.64
N MET A 47 -15.67 -7.91 -11.64
CA MET A 47 -16.85 -8.62 -12.17
C MET A 47 -17.40 -9.66 -11.20
N ILE A 48 -16.55 -10.25 -10.37
CA ILE A 48 -16.93 -11.33 -9.43
C ILE A 48 -17.04 -10.84 -7.97
N ALA A 49 -16.50 -9.66 -7.67
CA ALA A 49 -16.51 -9.11 -6.32
C ALA A 49 -17.90 -8.57 -5.96
N PRO A 50 -18.56 -9.14 -4.95
CA PRO A 50 -19.84 -8.61 -4.46
C PRO A 50 -19.68 -7.23 -3.85
N GLU A 51 -20.80 -6.57 -3.58
CA GLU A 51 -20.80 -5.28 -2.90
C GLU A 51 -20.16 -5.43 -1.50
N GLY A 52 -19.27 -4.49 -1.15
CA GLY A 52 -18.49 -4.56 0.10
C GLY A 52 -17.20 -5.41 0.03
N ALA A 53 -17.03 -6.28 -0.96
CA ALA A 53 -15.83 -7.11 -1.09
C ALA A 53 -14.54 -6.33 -1.44
N LEU A 54 -14.66 -5.05 -1.78
CA LEU A 54 -13.53 -4.16 -2.07
C LEU A 54 -13.30 -3.11 -0.96
N VAL A 55 -13.80 -3.39 0.23
CA VAL A 55 -13.56 -2.61 1.45
C VAL A 55 -12.60 -3.38 2.35
N PHE A 56 -11.49 -2.75 2.71
CA PHE A 56 -10.43 -3.37 3.49
C PHE A 56 -10.14 -2.59 4.75
N HIS A 57 -10.00 -3.30 5.85
CA HIS A 57 -9.61 -2.75 7.14
C HIS A 57 -8.14 -3.03 7.41
N GLU A 58 -7.34 -1.99 7.55
CA GLU A 58 -5.96 -2.08 8.01
C GLU A 58 -5.90 -1.79 9.49
N LYS A 59 -5.35 -2.72 10.24
CA LYS A 59 -4.97 -2.55 11.64
C LYS A 59 -3.47 -2.66 11.75
N ALA A 60 -2.81 -1.59 12.19
CA ALA A 60 -1.36 -1.55 12.31
C ALA A 60 -0.95 -1.18 13.74
N TRP A 61 0.03 -1.89 14.25
CA TRP A 61 0.67 -1.65 15.53
C TRP A 61 2.13 -1.28 15.26
N ASN A 62 2.47 -0.03 15.52
CA ASN A 62 3.80 0.51 15.29
C ASN A 62 4.43 0.83 16.66
N ALA A 63 5.37 0.01 17.10
CA ALA A 63 6.09 0.26 18.35
C ALA A 63 7.28 1.18 18.11
N TYR A 64 7.31 2.35 18.73
CA TYR A 64 8.40 3.33 18.69
C TYR A 64 8.98 3.54 20.09
N PRO A 65 10.14 4.13 20.26
CA PRO A 65 11.23 4.44 19.34
C PRO A 65 12.54 3.81 19.79
N TYR A 66 13.17 3.00 19.20
CA TYR A 66 14.58 2.63 19.30
C TYR A 66 14.81 1.23 18.73
N CYS A 67 15.37 1.23 17.53
CA CYS A 67 15.95 0.07 16.85
C CYS A 67 17.13 -0.57 17.62
N ARG A 68 17.08 -0.71 18.93
CA ARG A 68 18.22 -1.32 19.64
C ARG A 68 18.00 -2.77 20.03
N THR A 69 16.80 -3.25 20.04
CA THR A 69 16.50 -4.69 20.19
C THR A 69 15.08 -4.96 19.72
N SER A 70 14.93 -5.82 18.71
CA SER A 70 13.76 -6.63 18.41
C SER A 70 12.40 -5.93 18.56
N ARG A 71 12.01 -5.04 17.63
CA ARG A 71 10.65 -4.51 17.62
C ARG A 71 9.93 -4.83 16.33
N PHE A 72 8.76 -5.32 16.51
CA PHE A 72 7.88 -5.97 15.58
C PHE A 72 6.80 -4.98 15.12
N PHE A 73 6.76 -4.67 13.84
CA PHE A 73 5.64 -3.98 13.23
C PHE A 73 4.68 -5.01 12.67
N ARG A 74 3.43 -4.91 13.02
CA ARG A 74 2.40 -5.80 12.53
C ARG A 74 1.30 -5.01 11.85
N THR A 75 1.06 -5.30 10.59
CA THR A 75 -0.07 -4.78 9.84
C THR A 75 -0.94 -5.94 9.39
N ILE A 76 -2.24 -5.85 9.65
CA ILE A 76 -3.22 -6.84 9.20
C ILE A 76 -4.24 -6.09 8.34
N LEU A 77 -4.34 -6.51 7.09
CA LEU A 77 -5.38 -6.11 6.18
C LEU A 77 -6.38 -7.26 6.07
N HIS A 78 -7.64 -7.01 6.37
CA HIS A 78 -8.70 -7.99 6.26
C HIS A 78 -9.92 -7.41 5.55
N ASN A 79 -10.74 -8.28 5.01
CA ASN A 79 -11.97 -7.93 4.32
C ASN A 79 -13.17 -8.47 5.11
N GLU A 80 -14.13 -7.62 5.46
CA GLU A 80 -15.29 -8.02 6.26
C GLU A 80 -16.20 -9.01 5.53
N TYR A 81 -16.26 -8.94 4.21
CA TYR A 81 -17.06 -9.86 3.40
C TYR A 81 -16.48 -11.27 3.41
N MET A 82 -15.15 -11.41 3.23
CA MET A 82 -14.47 -12.72 3.19
C MET A 82 -14.02 -13.21 4.56
N LYS A 83 -14.02 -12.35 5.57
CA LYS A 83 -13.62 -12.69 6.96
C LYS A 83 -12.26 -13.42 6.99
N ASP A 84 -12.26 -14.63 7.57
CA ASP A 84 -11.05 -15.44 7.73
C ASP A 84 -10.55 -16.09 6.43
N ASP A 85 -11.31 -15.99 5.34
CA ASP A 85 -10.93 -16.52 4.04
C ASP A 85 -10.08 -15.54 3.22
N PHE A 86 -9.94 -14.29 3.66
CA PHE A 86 -9.01 -13.32 3.09
C PHE A 86 -8.33 -12.47 4.16
N PHE A 87 -7.01 -12.53 4.19
CA PHE A 87 -6.19 -11.56 4.91
C PHE A 87 -4.81 -11.40 4.27
N ILE A 88 -4.22 -10.24 4.47
CA ILE A 88 -2.80 -9.98 4.24
C ILE A 88 -2.22 -9.57 5.60
N LYS A 89 -1.18 -10.27 6.02
CA LYS A 89 -0.45 -9.96 7.26
C LYS A 89 0.99 -9.65 6.90
N ILE A 90 1.48 -8.49 7.36
CA ILE A 90 2.85 -8.05 7.16
C ILE A 90 3.48 -7.88 8.54
N GLU A 91 4.56 -8.59 8.78
CA GLU A 91 5.34 -8.56 10.01
C GLU A 91 6.75 -8.08 9.66
N THR A 92 7.19 -6.98 10.25
CA THR A 92 8.46 -6.34 9.88
C THR A 92 9.41 -6.27 11.06
N TRP A 93 10.62 -6.79 10.86
CA TRP A 93 11.76 -6.57 11.73
C TRP A 93 12.74 -5.59 11.08
N HIS A 94 13.18 -4.60 11.83
CA HIS A 94 14.29 -3.74 11.43
C HIS A 94 15.53 -4.14 12.21
N LYS A 95 16.54 -4.60 11.50
CA LYS A 95 17.82 -5.03 12.09
C LYS A 95 18.98 -4.18 11.57
N PRO A 96 19.97 -3.84 12.41
CA PRO A 96 21.14 -3.05 11.98
C PRO A 96 22.18 -3.94 11.27
N ASP A 97 21.74 -4.69 10.25
CA ASP A 97 22.57 -5.63 9.51
C ASP A 97 22.44 -5.42 7.98
N MET A 98 23.06 -6.31 7.22
CA MET A 98 23.13 -6.26 5.75
C MET A 98 22.11 -7.16 5.07
N GLY A 99 21.06 -7.61 5.76
CA GLY A 99 20.07 -8.53 5.20
C GLY A 99 20.54 -9.99 5.19
N THR A 100 21.39 -10.39 6.12
CA THR A 100 22.05 -11.72 6.16
C THR A 100 21.46 -12.67 7.20
N VAL A 101 20.48 -12.20 8.01
CA VAL A 101 19.87 -13.03 9.05
C VAL A 101 18.79 -13.93 8.44
N GLU A 102 19.00 -15.23 8.53
CA GLU A 102 18.00 -16.22 8.14
C GLU A 102 16.91 -16.35 9.19
N ASN A 103 15.69 -16.63 8.74
CA ASN A 103 14.52 -16.89 9.59
C ASN A 103 14.39 -15.92 10.78
N VAL A 104 14.55 -14.62 10.50
CA VAL A 104 14.51 -13.56 11.54
C VAL A 104 13.18 -13.53 12.32
N HIS A 105 12.12 -14.08 11.75
CA HIS A 105 10.78 -14.18 12.36
C HIS A 105 10.60 -15.46 13.20
N GLU A 106 11.63 -16.27 13.33
CA GLU A 106 11.63 -17.48 14.16
C GLU A 106 10.51 -18.47 13.82
N LEU A 107 10.23 -18.61 12.53
CA LEU A 107 9.24 -19.56 12.04
C LEU A 107 9.71 -21.00 12.31
N ASP A 108 8.75 -21.87 12.58
CA ASP A 108 9.07 -23.30 12.72
C ASP A 108 9.68 -23.86 11.42
N PRO A 109 10.49 -24.93 11.50
CA PRO A 109 11.22 -25.43 10.33
C PRO A 109 10.35 -25.86 9.15
N ASN A 110 9.11 -26.30 9.38
CA ASN A 110 8.22 -26.71 8.30
C ASN A 110 7.63 -25.50 7.59
N THR A 111 7.21 -24.49 8.35
CA THR A 111 6.75 -23.21 7.80
C THR A 111 7.86 -22.49 7.06
N TRP A 112 9.09 -22.45 7.63
CA TRP A 112 10.24 -21.81 7.00
C TRP A 112 10.59 -22.40 5.63
N LYS A 113 10.48 -23.71 5.47
CA LYS A 113 10.69 -24.38 4.16
C LYS A 113 9.73 -23.93 3.05
N CYS A 114 8.59 -23.38 3.42
CA CYS A 114 7.58 -22.87 2.48
C CYS A 114 7.76 -21.38 2.18
N VAL A 115 8.73 -20.70 2.80
CA VAL A 115 8.96 -19.26 2.62
C VAL A 115 9.84 -19.03 1.39
N GLU A 116 9.36 -18.20 0.48
CA GLU A 116 10.16 -17.63 -0.58
C GLU A 116 10.87 -16.36 -0.09
N VAL A 117 12.20 -16.37 -0.09
CA VAL A 117 13.01 -15.21 0.30
C VAL A 117 13.29 -14.36 -0.94
N VAL A 118 12.79 -13.13 -0.94
CA VAL A 118 12.91 -12.20 -2.07
C VAL A 118 13.79 -11.02 -1.65
N PRO A 119 15.05 -10.94 -2.08
CA PRO A 119 15.91 -9.78 -1.81
C PRO A 119 15.50 -8.58 -2.64
N ILE A 120 15.42 -7.41 -2.00
CA ILE A 120 15.22 -6.12 -2.66
C ILE A 120 16.52 -5.34 -2.60
N ASP A 121 17.08 -5.00 -3.78
CA ASP A 121 18.20 -4.11 -3.92
C ASP A 121 17.72 -2.73 -4.36
N ILE A 122 17.83 -1.74 -3.49
CA ILE A 122 17.33 -0.39 -3.76
C ILE A 122 18.11 0.33 -4.87
N ALA A 123 19.34 -0.07 -5.15
CA ALA A 123 20.14 0.50 -6.25
C ALA A 123 19.88 -0.18 -7.59
N ASP A 124 19.30 -1.38 -7.57
CA ASP A 124 19.03 -2.14 -8.79
C ASP A 124 17.78 -1.61 -9.51
N ARG A 125 18.03 -0.84 -10.57
CA ARG A 125 16.96 -0.28 -11.41
C ARG A 125 16.12 -1.36 -12.13
N SER A 126 16.66 -2.54 -12.37
CA SER A 126 15.94 -3.62 -13.06
C SER A 126 14.77 -4.18 -12.22
N GLN A 127 14.77 -3.94 -10.91
CA GLN A 127 13.68 -4.35 -10.00
C GLN A 127 12.49 -3.39 -10.01
N VAL A 128 12.60 -2.25 -10.70
CA VAL A 128 11.53 -1.25 -10.78
C VAL A 128 10.79 -1.39 -12.10
N GLU A 129 9.45 -1.45 -12.05
CA GLU A 129 8.65 -1.44 -13.27
C GLU A 129 8.83 -0.09 -14.00
N HIS A 130 8.91 -0.13 -15.33
CA HIS A 130 9.17 1.07 -16.13
C HIS A 130 8.16 2.20 -15.88
N SER A 131 6.91 1.85 -15.59
CA SER A 131 5.84 2.82 -15.27
C SER A 131 6.03 3.53 -13.93
N ASP A 132 6.80 2.96 -13.01
CA ASP A 132 7.01 3.48 -11.65
C ASP A 132 8.33 4.24 -11.51
N TYR A 133 9.20 4.10 -12.50
CA TYR A 133 10.51 4.72 -12.43
C TYR A 133 10.42 6.24 -12.45
N LYS A 134 11.09 6.86 -11.47
CA LYS A 134 11.32 8.30 -11.40
C LYS A 134 12.79 8.57 -11.14
N THR A 135 13.35 9.52 -11.86
CA THR A 135 14.78 9.84 -11.78
C THR A 135 15.17 10.43 -10.43
N ASP A 136 14.27 11.20 -9.82
CA ASP A 136 14.44 11.80 -8.49
C ASP A 136 14.24 10.80 -7.33
N GLU A 137 13.77 9.61 -7.63
CA GLU A 137 13.64 8.49 -6.69
C GLU A 137 14.60 7.34 -7.03
N ASP A 138 15.70 7.63 -7.74
CA ASP A 138 16.72 6.64 -8.07
C ASP A 138 17.96 6.74 -7.16
N PRO A 139 18.16 5.79 -6.23
CA PRO A 139 19.33 5.76 -5.35
C PRO A 139 20.68 5.72 -6.05
N ALA A 140 20.74 5.20 -7.28
CA ALA A 140 21.95 5.18 -8.07
C ALA A 140 22.35 6.56 -8.63
N LEU A 141 21.43 7.53 -8.60
CA LEU A 141 21.66 8.89 -9.08
C LEU A 141 21.60 9.94 -7.94
N PHE A 142 20.90 9.61 -6.85
CA PHE A 142 20.68 10.53 -5.73
C PHE A 142 21.88 10.61 -4.80
N GLN A 143 22.22 11.83 -4.38
CA GLN A 143 23.18 12.07 -3.30
C GLN A 143 22.56 13.02 -2.26
N SER A 144 22.62 12.59 -1.00
CA SER A 144 22.15 13.37 0.14
C SER A 144 23.11 14.52 0.44
N VAL A 145 22.59 15.72 0.54
CA VAL A 145 23.35 16.92 0.93
C VAL A 145 23.65 16.91 2.44
N LYS A 146 22.69 16.43 3.25
CA LYS A 146 22.82 16.44 4.72
C LYS A 146 23.72 15.33 5.23
N THR A 147 23.64 14.14 4.64
CA THR A 147 24.36 12.97 5.16
C THR A 147 25.55 12.55 4.29
N GLY A 148 25.69 13.09 3.09
CA GLY A 148 26.70 12.69 2.11
C GLY A 148 26.50 11.31 1.52
N ARG A 149 25.38 10.60 1.81
CA ARG A 149 25.08 9.25 1.32
C ARG A 149 24.66 9.26 -0.14
N GLY A 150 25.07 8.22 -0.86
CA GLY A 150 24.82 8.05 -2.30
C GLY A 150 25.85 8.80 -3.16
N PRO A 151 25.76 8.72 -4.51
CA PRO A 151 24.95 7.74 -5.23
C PRO A 151 25.35 6.30 -4.91
N LEU A 152 24.38 5.37 -4.94
CA LEU A 152 24.66 3.95 -4.69
C LEU A 152 25.15 3.26 -5.97
N GLY A 153 26.47 3.05 -6.05
CA GLY A 153 27.10 2.33 -7.15
C GLY A 153 26.84 0.81 -7.13
N PRO A 154 27.33 0.06 -8.12
CA PRO A 154 27.13 -1.40 -8.18
C PRO A 154 27.67 -2.17 -6.97
N ASP A 155 28.72 -1.65 -6.33
CA ASP A 155 29.38 -2.27 -5.17
C ASP A 155 28.94 -1.66 -3.82
N TRP A 156 27.88 -0.84 -3.80
CA TRP A 156 27.45 -0.10 -2.61
C TRP A 156 27.28 -0.96 -1.34
N LYS A 157 26.86 -2.23 -1.50
CA LYS A 157 26.73 -3.16 -0.35
C LYS A 157 28.07 -3.54 0.25
N LYS A 158 29.12 -3.71 -0.60
CA LYS A 158 30.47 -3.99 -0.12
C LYS A 158 31.08 -2.77 0.57
N GLU A 159 30.87 -1.59 0.00
CA GLU A 159 31.31 -0.31 0.56
C GLU A 159 30.64 -0.08 1.92
N LEU A 160 29.33 -0.28 2.02
CA LEU A 160 28.59 -0.17 3.28
C LEU A 160 29.05 -1.20 4.32
N ALA A 161 29.34 -2.43 3.89
CA ALA A 161 29.84 -3.47 4.80
C ALA A 161 31.21 -3.11 5.38
N GLY A 162 32.07 -2.46 4.58
CA GLY A 162 33.39 -1.99 5.00
C GLY A 162 33.37 -0.73 5.88
N ASN A 163 32.31 0.06 5.85
CA ASN A 163 32.17 1.29 6.62
C ASN A 163 31.36 1.06 7.89
N GLN A 164 32.06 0.91 9.02
CA GLN A 164 31.42 0.66 10.33
C GLN A 164 30.71 1.89 10.90
N ASP A 165 31.14 3.08 10.53
CA ASP A 165 30.57 4.33 11.02
C ASP A 165 29.26 4.74 10.29
N CYS A 166 29.00 4.13 9.13
CA CYS A 166 27.77 4.37 8.41
C CYS A 166 26.61 3.54 9.00
N PRO A 167 25.57 4.18 9.55
CA PRO A 167 24.38 3.47 10.01
C PRO A 167 23.73 2.67 8.87
N ARG A 168 23.42 1.41 9.15
CA ARG A 168 22.79 0.48 8.21
C ARG A 168 21.58 -0.16 8.85
N MET A 169 20.62 -0.52 8.04
CA MET A 169 19.41 -1.20 8.48
C MET A 169 18.85 -2.07 7.36
N CYS A 170 18.48 -3.29 7.68
CA CYS A 170 17.67 -4.13 6.83
C CYS A 170 16.26 -4.26 7.40
N ALA A 171 15.24 -4.12 6.54
CA ALA A 171 13.86 -4.38 6.88
C ALA A 171 13.46 -5.78 6.39
N TYR A 172 13.27 -6.71 7.31
CA TYR A 172 12.80 -8.07 7.03
C TYR A 172 11.29 -8.10 7.13
N LYS A 173 10.61 -8.32 6.03
CA LYS A 173 9.15 -8.29 5.93
C LYS A 173 8.61 -9.69 5.63
N LEU A 174 7.94 -10.28 6.61
CA LEU A 174 7.19 -11.51 6.40
C LEU A 174 5.78 -11.16 5.92
N VAL A 175 5.51 -11.45 4.66
CA VAL A 175 4.20 -11.24 4.05
C VAL A 175 3.46 -12.56 3.99
N THR A 176 2.35 -12.66 4.72
CA THR A 176 1.47 -13.82 4.69
C THR A 176 0.18 -13.42 3.99
N VAL A 177 -0.13 -14.08 2.89
CA VAL A 177 -1.38 -13.86 2.14
C VAL A 177 -2.23 -15.11 2.24
N LYS A 178 -3.50 -14.94 2.53
CA LYS A 178 -4.51 -15.98 2.45
C LYS A 178 -5.68 -15.45 1.64
N PHE A 179 -6.03 -16.15 0.59
CA PHE A 179 -7.20 -15.86 -0.24
C PHE A 179 -7.88 -17.16 -0.63
N LYS A 180 -8.94 -17.52 0.10
CA LYS A 180 -9.66 -18.78 -0.12
C LYS A 180 -10.86 -18.55 -1.02
N TRP A 181 -10.64 -18.73 -2.33
CA TRP A 181 -11.70 -18.69 -3.33
C TRP A 181 -11.47 -19.75 -4.39
N TRP A 182 -12.46 -20.61 -4.59
CA TRP A 182 -12.33 -21.73 -5.50
C TRP A 182 -11.92 -21.29 -6.92
N GLY A 183 -10.85 -21.90 -7.45
CA GLY A 183 -10.33 -21.66 -8.79
C GLY A 183 -9.53 -20.36 -8.98
N LEU A 184 -9.49 -19.44 -7.99
CA LEU A 184 -8.79 -18.16 -8.11
C LEU A 184 -7.67 -17.94 -7.08
N GLN A 185 -7.59 -18.79 -6.06
CA GLN A 185 -6.66 -18.62 -4.93
C GLN A 185 -5.24 -18.31 -5.40
N ASN A 186 -4.60 -19.22 -6.10
CA ASN A 186 -3.18 -19.08 -6.48
C ASN A 186 -2.92 -17.83 -7.35
N LYS A 187 -3.88 -17.50 -8.24
CA LYS A 187 -3.76 -16.32 -9.10
C LYS A 187 -3.78 -15.02 -8.29
N ILE A 188 -4.68 -14.93 -7.33
CA ILE A 188 -4.85 -13.73 -6.51
C ILE A 188 -3.70 -13.61 -5.49
N GLU A 189 -3.33 -14.69 -4.81
CA GLU A 189 -2.20 -14.69 -3.88
C GLU A 189 -0.89 -14.30 -4.58
N HIS A 190 -0.58 -14.90 -5.74
CA HIS A 190 0.59 -14.53 -6.53
C HIS A 190 0.55 -13.06 -6.99
N PHE A 191 -0.61 -12.57 -7.43
CA PHE A 191 -0.79 -11.16 -7.79
C PHE A 191 -0.51 -10.24 -6.60
N ILE A 192 -1.03 -10.57 -5.40
CA ILE A 192 -0.80 -9.77 -4.19
C ILE A 192 0.69 -9.75 -3.84
N HIS A 193 1.36 -10.90 -3.80
CA HIS A 193 2.81 -10.97 -3.53
C HIS A 193 3.63 -10.14 -4.52
N LYS A 194 3.26 -10.16 -5.81
CA LYS A 194 3.90 -9.32 -6.83
C LYS A 194 3.70 -7.82 -6.54
N GLN A 195 2.48 -7.41 -6.16
CA GLN A 195 2.21 -6.01 -5.83
C GLN A 195 2.93 -5.57 -4.55
N GLU A 196 2.98 -6.41 -3.52
CA GLU A 196 3.72 -6.12 -2.28
C GLU A 196 5.22 -5.93 -2.54
N LYS A 197 5.85 -6.81 -3.34
CA LYS A 197 7.23 -6.62 -3.77
C LYS A 197 7.44 -5.29 -4.48
N ARG A 198 6.56 -4.95 -5.43
CA ARG A 198 6.60 -3.67 -6.18
C ARG A 198 6.50 -2.47 -5.25
N ILE A 199 5.54 -2.49 -4.32
CA ILE A 199 5.33 -1.40 -3.35
C ILE A 199 6.57 -1.25 -2.45
N PHE A 200 7.08 -2.34 -1.89
CA PHE A 200 8.27 -2.27 -1.01
C PHE A 200 9.52 -1.81 -1.76
N THR A 201 9.71 -2.24 -3.00
CA THR A 201 10.85 -1.79 -3.82
C THR A 201 10.78 -0.28 -4.02
N ASN A 202 9.64 0.23 -4.51
CA ASN A 202 9.45 1.66 -4.76
C ASN A 202 9.58 2.49 -3.47
N PHE A 203 8.93 2.04 -2.39
CA PHE A 203 8.97 2.70 -1.10
C PHE A 203 10.39 2.86 -0.54
N HIS A 204 11.19 1.78 -0.54
CA HIS A 204 12.54 1.84 0.01
C HIS A 204 13.49 2.67 -0.84
N ARG A 205 13.33 2.69 -2.15
CA ARG A 205 14.05 3.58 -3.07
C ARG A 205 13.72 5.04 -2.78
N GLN A 206 12.44 5.36 -2.71
CA GLN A 206 11.95 6.70 -2.38
C GLN A 206 12.40 7.14 -0.98
N LEU A 207 12.31 6.26 0.02
CA LEU A 207 12.75 6.54 1.39
C LEU A 207 14.24 6.93 1.43
N PHE A 208 15.08 6.24 0.68
CA PHE A 208 16.49 6.59 0.56
C PHE A 208 16.68 7.96 -0.09
N CYS A 209 16.05 8.23 -1.22
CA CYS A 209 16.16 9.50 -1.93
C CYS A 209 15.55 10.70 -1.15
N TRP A 210 14.71 10.43 -0.19
CA TRP A 210 14.11 11.45 0.68
C TRP A 210 14.84 11.60 2.03
N ILE A 211 16.05 11.05 2.20
CA ILE A 211 16.76 11.06 3.47
C ILE A 211 16.92 12.49 4.03
N ASP A 212 17.19 13.47 3.18
CA ASP A 212 17.35 14.88 3.59
C ASP A 212 16.05 15.51 4.13
N ARG A 213 14.89 14.90 3.85
CA ARG A 213 13.58 15.36 4.34
C ARG A 213 13.25 14.82 5.72
N TRP A 214 13.80 13.64 6.08
CA TRP A 214 13.38 12.95 7.30
C TRP A 214 14.50 12.70 8.32
N VAL A 215 15.77 12.83 7.95
CA VAL A 215 16.89 12.47 8.82
C VAL A 215 16.96 13.28 10.13
N GLU A 216 16.41 14.49 10.11
CA GLU A 216 16.40 15.41 11.28
C GLU A 216 15.03 15.48 11.98
N LEU A 217 14.02 14.73 11.50
CA LEU A 217 12.70 14.75 12.12
C LEU A 217 12.72 14.13 13.50
N THR A 218 12.11 14.82 14.43
CA THR A 218 11.82 14.30 15.77
C THR A 218 10.50 13.54 15.78
N MET A 219 10.25 12.74 16.83
CA MET A 219 8.94 12.10 17.01
C MET A 219 7.79 13.09 17.13
N ALA A 220 8.04 14.28 17.69
CA ALA A 220 7.04 15.34 17.76
C ALA A 220 6.69 15.88 16.36
N ASP A 221 7.67 16.02 15.46
CA ASP A 221 7.44 16.41 14.08
C ASP A 221 6.62 15.36 13.33
N ILE A 222 6.93 14.08 13.53
CA ILE A 222 6.17 12.98 12.91
C ILE A 222 4.71 13.01 13.37
N ARG A 223 4.44 13.18 14.67
CA ARG A 223 3.06 13.26 15.19
C ARG A 223 2.30 14.46 14.61
N ARG A 224 2.95 15.62 14.56
CA ARG A 224 2.34 16.79 13.93
C ARG A 224 1.97 16.55 12.47
N MET A 225 2.87 15.94 11.70
CA MET A 225 2.60 15.60 10.29
C MET A 225 1.48 14.56 10.14
N GLU A 226 1.36 13.60 11.04
CA GLU A 226 0.25 12.63 11.06
C GLU A 226 -1.09 13.34 11.30
N ASP A 227 -1.15 14.27 12.26
CA ASP A 227 -2.36 15.05 12.57
C ASP A 227 -2.77 15.97 11.42
N GLU A 228 -1.79 16.63 10.77
CA GLU A 228 -2.01 17.48 9.60
C GLU A 228 -2.56 16.65 8.43
N THR A 229 -1.94 15.52 8.12
CA THR A 229 -2.39 14.62 7.06
C THR A 229 -3.80 14.09 7.33
N GLN A 230 -4.12 13.75 8.57
CA GLN A 230 -5.47 13.32 8.93
C GLN A 230 -6.51 14.41 8.64
N LYS A 231 -6.24 15.67 9.02
CA LYS A 231 -7.12 16.81 8.75
C LYS A 231 -7.32 17.04 7.24
N GLU A 232 -6.24 16.99 6.47
CA GLU A 232 -6.31 17.13 5.01
C GLU A 232 -7.16 16.02 4.37
N LEU A 233 -7.00 14.77 4.78
CA LEU A 233 -7.81 13.66 4.31
C LEU A 233 -9.29 13.82 4.66
N GLU A 234 -9.61 14.34 5.85
CA GLU A 234 -10.98 14.63 6.25
C GLU A 234 -11.60 15.76 5.42
N GLU A 235 -10.85 16.81 5.12
CA GLU A 235 -11.30 17.91 4.26
C GLU A 235 -11.54 17.44 2.82
N MET A 236 -10.62 16.65 2.24
CA MET A 236 -10.80 16.08 0.91
C MET A 236 -12.04 15.20 0.82
N ARG A 237 -12.35 14.42 1.87
CA ARG A 237 -13.56 13.61 1.93
C ARG A 237 -14.82 14.47 1.97
N LYS A 238 -14.84 15.54 2.77
CA LYS A 238 -15.96 16.48 2.83
C LYS A 238 -16.20 17.13 1.46
N LYS A 239 -15.16 17.61 0.78
CA LYS A 239 -15.25 18.16 -0.58
C LYS A 239 -15.76 17.14 -1.60
N GLY A 240 -15.25 15.90 -1.56
CA GLY A 240 -15.70 14.82 -2.44
C GLY A 240 -17.13 14.35 -2.21
N SER A 241 -17.64 14.42 -0.97
CA SER A 241 -19.05 14.12 -0.64
C SER A 241 -19.99 15.22 -1.13
N VAL A 242 -19.60 16.48 -1.02
CA VAL A 242 -20.38 17.63 -1.53
C VAL A 242 -20.49 17.58 -3.06
N GLN A 243 -19.40 17.27 -3.77
CA GLN A 243 -19.44 17.09 -5.22
C GLN A 243 -20.36 15.95 -5.66
N ARG A 244 -20.37 14.82 -4.93
CA ARG A 244 -21.29 13.70 -5.21
C ARG A 244 -22.74 14.08 -4.98
N GLN A 245 -23.07 14.77 -3.89
CA GLN A 245 -24.43 15.25 -3.64
C GLN A 245 -24.90 16.25 -4.69
N ALA A 246 -24.03 17.15 -5.15
CA ALA A 246 -24.35 18.09 -6.24
C ALA A 246 -24.60 17.38 -7.58
N VAL A 247 -23.83 16.33 -7.91
CA VAL A 247 -24.03 15.52 -9.12
C VAL A 247 -25.32 14.69 -9.02
N PHE A 248 -25.64 14.11 -7.87
CA PHE A 248 -26.90 13.40 -7.66
C PHE A 248 -28.10 14.35 -7.62
N GLY A 249 -27.97 15.51 -6.97
CA GLY A 249 -29.02 16.54 -6.95
C GLY A 249 -29.38 17.08 -8.33
N ASN A 250 -28.39 17.22 -9.22
CA ASN A 250 -28.64 17.62 -10.61
C ASN A 250 -29.24 16.50 -11.47
N LYS A 251 -28.97 15.23 -11.21
CA LYS A 251 -29.62 14.11 -11.89
C LYS A 251 -31.10 13.94 -11.52
N VAL A 252 -31.45 14.22 -10.25
CA VAL A 252 -32.85 14.14 -9.79
C VAL A 252 -33.73 15.31 -10.33
N LYS A 253 -33.12 16.43 -10.73
CA LYS A 253 -33.85 17.55 -11.33
C LYS A 253 -34.14 17.42 -12.83
N CYS A 254 -33.61 16.40 -13.51
CA CYS A 254 -33.80 16.20 -14.96
C CYS A 254 -34.85 15.14 -15.33
N GLU A 255 -35.59 14.59 -14.37
CA GLU A 255 -36.73 13.68 -14.65
C GLU A 255 -38.04 14.30 -14.20
N GLU A 256 -38.50 15.32 -14.93
CA GLU A 256 -39.94 15.62 -15.01
C GLU A 256 -40.59 14.79 -16.14
N PRO A 257 -41.75 14.20 -15.89
CA PRO A 257 -42.36 13.26 -16.82
C PRO A 257 -42.88 13.99 -18.06
N VAL A 258 -42.32 13.66 -19.21
CA VAL A 258 -42.91 14.04 -20.53
C VAL A 258 -44.18 13.22 -20.69
N GLN A 259 -45.32 13.94 -20.73
CA GLN A 259 -46.63 13.41 -21.09
C GLN A 259 -46.59 12.71 -22.44
N GLN A 260 -47.01 11.47 -22.45
CA GLN A 260 -47.30 10.73 -23.69
C GLN A 260 -48.45 11.38 -24.43
N THR A 261 -48.17 11.93 -25.62
CA THR A 261 -49.17 12.06 -26.66
C THR A 261 -49.00 10.93 -27.65
N GLN A 262 -49.99 10.08 -27.67
CA GLN A 262 -50.19 9.04 -28.68
C GLN A 262 -50.33 9.71 -30.04
N ASN A 263 -49.58 9.23 -31.04
CA ASN A 263 -50.01 9.21 -32.41
C ASN A 263 -49.43 7.95 -33.08
N GLU A 264 -50.35 7.11 -33.45
CA GLU A 264 -50.14 5.99 -34.37
C GLU A 264 -49.71 6.54 -35.72
N ASP A 265 -48.68 6.04 -36.37
CA ASP A 265 -48.83 5.59 -37.75
C ASP A 265 -47.71 4.63 -38.19
N ASN A 266 -48.16 3.68 -38.91
CA ASN A 266 -47.65 2.58 -39.66
C ASN A 266 -46.49 2.91 -40.63
N ARG A 267 -45.43 2.08 -40.67
CA ARG A 267 -44.94 1.37 -41.87
C ARG A 267 -43.60 0.67 -41.68
N SER A 268 -43.71 -0.63 -41.86
CA SER A 268 -42.76 -1.60 -42.40
C SER A 268 -41.55 -1.08 -43.18
N ARG A 269 -40.31 -1.60 -42.90
CA ARG A 269 -39.41 -2.24 -43.87
C ARG A 269 -38.03 -2.63 -43.27
N ARG A 270 -37.81 -3.96 -43.24
CA ARG A 270 -36.61 -4.73 -43.66
C ARG A 270 -35.20 -4.33 -43.20
N LEU A 271 -34.58 -5.30 -42.53
CA LEU A 271 -33.13 -5.58 -42.44
C LEU A 271 -32.45 -5.67 -43.85
N PRO A 272 -31.12 -5.47 -43.91
CA PRO A 272 -30.26 -6.68 -43.88
C PRO A 272 -28.95 -6.53 -43.09
N SER A 273 -28.48 -7.70 -42.69
CA SER A 273 -27.19 -8.14 -42.20
C SER A 273 -25.98 -7.76 -43.07
N HIS A 274 -24.79 -7.65 -42.41
CA HIS A 274 -23.45 -8.22 -42.70
C HIS A 274 -22.46 -7.60 -41.75
N ILE A 275 -21.81 -8.42 -40.87
CA ILE A 275 -20.51 -9.14 -40.99
C ILE A 275 -19.36 -8.23 -41.52
N ILE A 276 -18.44 -7.85 -40.63
CA ILE A 276 -17.06 -8.34 -40.43
C ILE A 276 -16.61 -7.94 -39.04
#